data_7e480a19b8e01d37a5287b0bbdbdb84f
#
_entry.id   7e480a19b8e01d37a5287b0bbdbdb84f
#
_cell.length_a   1.000
_cell.length_b   1.000
_cell.length_c   1.000
_cell.angle_alpha   90.00
_cell.angle_beta   90.00
_cell.angle_gamma   90.00
#
_symmetry.space_group_name_H-M   'P 1'
#
loop_
_entity.id
_entity.type
_entity.pdbx_description
1 polymer ?
#
loop_
_entity_poly.entity_id
_entity_poly.type
_entity_poly.pdbx_seq_one_letter_code
_entity_poly.pdbx_strand_id
1 'polypeptide(L)'
;MLGRQTPCRPLPLVPLVPLLLFLLFLASPATPGPKESDFYNFKVVNIRGKWVSLEKYRGSVSLVVNVASECGYTDQHYRALQQLQRDLGPHHFNVLAFPCNQFGQQEPDTNKEIENFARKTYGVSFPMFSKIAVRGTGANAAFKYLIESSGEEPTWNFWKYLVAPNGKVVGAWDSTVSVEEIRPKIHELVGKLILGKKDEL
;
A
#
# COMPACT_ATOMS: atom_id res chain seq x y z
N MET A 1 19.64 71.42 75.21
CA MET A 1 20.04 70.03 74.99
C MET A 1 20.04 69.78 73.49
N LEU A 2 21.21 69.63 72.93
CA LEU A 2 21.46 69.59 71.51
C LEU A 2 21.32 68.11 71.00
N GLY A 3 20.34 67.88 70.11
CA GLY A 3 20.18 66.58 69.41
C GLY A 3 21.08 66.54 68.19
N ARG A 4 21.96 65.55 68.17
CA ARG A 4 22.87 65.29 67.02
C ARG A 4 22.09 64.62 65.86
N GLN A 5 22.14 65.28 64.70
CA GLN A 5 21.70 64.68 63.45
C GLN A 5 22.85 63.83 62.88
N THR A 6 22.55 62.56 62.60
CA THR A 6 23.49 61.66 61.87
C THR A 6 23.27 61.79 60.37
N PRO A 7 24.32 61.85 59.53
CA PRO A 7 24.18 61.97 58.10
C PRO A 7 23.83 60.61 57.44
N CYS A 8 22.86 60.62 56.54
CA CYS A 8 22.53 59.52 55.68
C CYS A 8 23.67 59.20 54.70
N ARG A 9 24.14 57.97 54.70
CA ARG A 9 25.07 57.48 53.68
C ARG A 9 24.27 57.11 52.40
N PRO A 10 24.79 57.51 51.21
CA PRO A 10 24.18 57.04 49.93
C PRO A 10 24.53 55.59 49.70
N LEU A 11 23.49 54.76 49.27
CA LEU A 11 23.65 53.39 48.79
C LEU A 11 24.43 53.40 47.45
N PRO A 12 25.30 52.36 47.23
CA PRO A 12 25.97 52.25 45.95
C PRO A 12 24.98 51.73 44.87
N LEU A 13 24.97 52.41 43.74
CA LEU A 13 24.28 51.96 42.51
C LEU A 13 24.96 50.70 42.01
N VAL A 14 24.22 49.60 42.05
CA VAL A 14 24.63 48.35 41.39
C VAL A 14 24.19 48.43 39.91
N PRO A 15 25.09 48.27 38.93
CA PRO A 15 24.73 48.33 37.55
C PRO A 15 23.92 47.07 37.21
N LEU A 16 22.68 47.19 36.70
CA LEU A 16 21.88 46.15 36.09
C LEU A 16 22.57 45.72 34.78
N VAL A 17 23.27 44.61 34.82
CA VAL A 17 23.70 43.92 33.60
C VAL A 17 22.47 43.19 33.02
N PRO A 18 22.03 43.47 31.78
CA PRO A 18 20.97 42.75 31.18
C PRO A 18 21.47 41.32 30.83
N LEU A 19 20.98 40.33 31.58
CA LEU A 19 21.18 38.90 31.26
C LEU A 19 20.40 38.57 30.00
N LEU A 20 21.07 38.68 28.85
CA LEU A 20 20.56 38.24 27.55
C LEU A 20 20.56 36.71 27.58
N LEU A 21 19.45 36.11 28.00
CA LEU A 21 19.20 34.69 27.87
C LEU A 21 19.06 34.36 26.38
N PHE A 22 20.15 33.93 25.76
CA PHE A 22 20.17 33.28 24.48
C PHE A 22 19.48 31.91 24.66
N LEU A 23 18.16 31.83 24.42
CA LEU A 23 17.43 30.59 24.24
C LEU A 23 17.92 29.95 22.93
N LEU A 24 18.97 29.14 23.02
CA LEU A 24 19.33 28.19 21.99
C LEU A 24 18.19 27.16 21.88
N PHE A 25 17.25 27.41 20.96
CA PHE A 25 16.35 26.36 20.46
C PHE A 25 17.22 25.29 19.79
N LEU A 26 17.63 24.29 20.56
CA LEU A 26 18.11 23.02 20.00
C LEU A 26 16.94 22.42 19.28
N ALA A 27 16.85 22.64 17.97
CA ALA A 27 15.96 21.88 17.10
C ALA A 27 16.42 20.42 17.19
N SER A 28 15.73 19.65 18.03
CA SER A 28 15.92 18.19 18.04
C SER A 28 15.64 17.69 16.63
N PRO A 29 16.52 16.88 16.02
CA PRO A 29 16.21 16.24 14.76
C PRO A 29 14.94 15.43 14.96
N ALA A 30 13.90 15.72 14.17
CA ALA A 30 12.67 14.97 14.20
C ALA A 30 13.03 13.51 13.90
N THR A 31 12.92 12.64 14.89
CA THR A 31 13.00 11.19 14.68
C THR A 31 11.92 10.85 13.66
N PRO A 32 12.24 10.18 12.54
CA PRO A 32 11.23 9.74 11.61
C PRO A 32 10.24 8.89 12.41
N GLY A 33 8.96 9.31 12.42
CA GLY A 33 7.88 8.56 13.06
C GLY A 33 7.85 7.12 12.53
N PRO A 34 7.23 6.17 13.25
CA PRO A 34 7.12 4.80 12.78
C PRO A 34 6.56 4.83 11.37
N LYS A 35 7.29 4.20 10.42
CA LYS A 35 6.89 4.14 9.01
C LYS A 35 5.50 3.53 8.96
N GLU A 36 4.52 4.31 8.56
CA GLU A 36 3.14 3.85 8.47
C GLU A 36 3.09 2.59 7.60
N SER A 37 2.48 1.52 8.12
CA SER A 37 2.35 0.26 7.41
C SER A 37 1.50 0.46 6.15
N ASP A 38 1.94 -0.11 5.03
CA ASP A 38 1.23 -0.09 3.76
C ASP A 38 1.31 -1.48 3.08
N PHE A 39 0.60 -1.65 1.98
CA PHE A 39 0.52 -2.93 1.28
C PHE A 39 1.89 -3.49 0.85
N TYR A 40 2.85 -2.66 0.50
CA TYR A 40 4.15 -3.14 0.02
C TYR A 40 5.09 -3.57 1.15
N ASN A 41 4.76 -3.32 2.42
CA ASN A 41 5.55 -3.81 3.55
C ASN A 41 5.42 -5.33 3.79
N PHE A 42 4.41 -5.98 3.21
CA PHE A 42 4.17 -7.40 3.43
C PHE A 42 5.09 -8.30 2.60
N LYS A 43 5.31 -9.50 3.12
CA LYS A 43 5.95 -10.61 2.41
C LYS A 43 4.91 -11.69 2.19
N VAL A 44 4.90 -12.28 1.00
CA VAL A 44 3.96 -13.32 0.58
C VAL A 44 4.71 -14.45 -0.13
N VAL A 45 4.08 -15.60 -0.26
CA VAL A 45 4.68 -16.74 -0.98
C VAL A 45 4.16 -16.72 -2.42
N ASN A 46 5.04 -16.77 -3.41
CA ASN A 46 4.64 -16.86 -4.81
C ASN A 46 4.06 -18.26 -5.14
N ILE A 47 3.46 -18.40 -6.32
CA ILE A 47 2.82 -19.65 -6.75
C ILE A 47 3.76 -20.86 -6.77
N ARG A 48 5.08 -20.64 -6.77
CA ARG A 48 6.14 -21.68 -6.77
C ARG A 48 6.76 -21.90 -5.39
N GLY A 49 6.12 -21.40 -4.33
CA GLY A 49 6.54 -21.64 -2.95
C GLY A 49 7.69 -20.77 -2.43
N LYS A 50 8.12 -19.73 -3.16
CA LYS A 50 9.20 -18.83 -2.73
C LYS A 50 8.66 -17.57 -2.06
N TRP A 51 9.30 -17.14 -0.97
CA TRP A 51 9.00 -15.86 -0.32
C TRP A 51 9.33 -14.68 -1.24
N VAL A 52 8.43 -13.73 -1.32
CA VAL A 52 8.54 -12.50 -2.12
C VAL A 52 8.15 -11.32 -1.25
N SER A 53 9.00 -10.30 -1.19
CA SER A 53 8.63 -9.00 -0.62
C SER A 53 7.78 -8.24 -1.64
N LEU A 54 6.62 -7.73 -1.21
CA LEU A 54 5.80 -6.86 -2.03
C LEU A 54 6.45 -5.48 -2.26
N GLU A 55 7.49 -5.13 -1.48
CA GLU A 55 8.30 -3.92 -1.67
C GLU A 55 8.82 -3.74 -3.10
N LYS A 56 9.08 -4.85 -3.81
CA LYS A 56 9.52 -4.79 -5.22
C LYS A 56 8.51 -4.16 -6.18
N TYR A 57 7.27 -4.03 -5.77
CA TYR A 57 6.20 -3.39 -6.56
C TYR A 57 5.96 -1.93 -6.16
N ARG A 58 6.63 -1.45 -5.11
CA ARG A 58 6.55 -0.05 -4.68
C ARG A 58 6.98 0.87 -5.82
N GLY A 59 6.30 2.00 -5.97
CA GLY A 59 6.51 2.91 -7.09
C GLY A 59 5.75 2.51 -8.36
N SER A 60 4.98 1.41 -8.33
CA SER A 60 4.06 0.99 -9.38
C SER A 60 2.63 0.95 -8.86
N VAL A 61 1.66 1.08 -9.74
CA VAL A 61 0.24 0.82 -9.44
C VAL A 61 0.02 -0.70 -9.45
N SER A 62 -0.67 -1.24 -8.45
CA SER A 62 -0.98 -2.67 -8.38
C SER A 62 -2.48 -2.93 -8.29
N LEU A 63 -2.99 -3.83 -9.13
CA LEU A 63 -4.34 -4.37 -9.03
C LEU A 63 -4.27 -5.75 -8.38
N VAL A 64 -4.67 -5.85 -7.11
CA VAL A 64 -4.66 -7.09 -6.33
C VAL A 64 -6.01 -7.78 -6.48
N VAL A 65 -5.99 -9.06 -6.88
CA VAL A 65 -7.21 -9.81 -7.21
C VAL A 65 -7.14 -11.20 -6.58
N ASN A 66 -8.22 -11.64 -5.90
CA ASN A 66 -8.37 -13.04 -5.52
C ASN A 66 -9.00 -13.80 -6.67
N VAL A 67 -8.32 -14.84 -7.14
CA VAL A 67 -8.68 -15.58 -8.36
C VAL A 67 -9.12 -17.01 -8.06
N ALA A 68 -9.89 -17.58 -8.99
CA ALA A 68 -10.32 -18.98 -8.95
C ALA A 68 -10.43 -19.56 -10.37
N SER A 69 -10.15 -20.86 -10.54
CA SER A 69 -10.12 -21.52 -11.83
C SER A 69 -11.49 -22.05 -12.30
N GLU A 70 -12.42 -22.31 -11.37
CA GLU A 70 -13.72 -22.93 -11.64
C GLU A 70 -14.92 -21.99 -11.39
N CYS A 71 -14.71 -20.70 -11.40
CA CYS A 71 -15.73 -19.69 -11.19
C CYS A 71 -16.37 -19.26 -12.52
N GLY A 72 -17.66 -18.93 -12.51
CA GLY A 72 -18.32 -18.37 -13.71
C GLY A 72 -17.70 -17.05 -14.20
N TYR A 73 -16.99 -16.31 -13.34
CA TYR A 73 -16.26 -15.09 -13.70
C TYR A 73 -14.85 -15.35 -14.25
N THR A 74 -14.34 -16.58 -14.25
CA THR A 74 -12.94 -16.92 -14.55
C THR A 74 -12.51 -16.45 -15.94
N ASP A 75 -13.23 -16.86 -16.97
CA ASP A 75 -12.83 -16.57 -18.37
C ASP A 75 -12.77 -15.08 -18.64
N GLN A 76 -13.83 -14.36 -18.29
CA GLN A 76 -13.91 -12.91 -18.49
C GLN A 76 -12.79 -12.17 -17.75
N HIS A 77 -12.59 -12.48 -16.47
CA HIS A 77 -11.60 -11.74 -15.65
C HIS A 77 -10.17 -12.07 -16.03
N TYR A 78 -9.81 -13.34 -16.23
CA TYR A 78 -8.43 -13.68 -16.61
C TYR A 78 -8.03 -13.04 -17.95
N ARG A 79 -8.92 -13.04 -18.96
CA ARG A 79 -8.66 -12.38 -20.25
C ARG A 79 -8.46 -10.88 -20.09
N ALA A 80 -9.36 -10.22 -19.36
CA ALA A 80 -9.30 -8.78 -19.14
C ALA A 80 -8.07 -8.36 -18.30
N LEU A 81 -7.77 -9.11 -17.23
CA LEU A 81 -6.57 -8.87 -16.41
C LEU A 81 -5.28 -9.07 -17.20
N GLN A 82 -5.21 -10.12 -18.04
CA GLN A 82 -4.04 -10.35 -18.87
C GLN A 82 -3.89 -9.28 -19.97
N GLN A 83 -4.99 -8.81 -20.55
CA GLN A 83 -4.94 -7.68 -21.49
C GLN A 83 -4.44 -6.41 -20.79
N LEU A 84 -4.98 -6.10 -19.61
CA LEU A 84 -4.56 -4.96 -18.81
C LEU A 84 -3.06 -5.03 -18.44
N GLN A 85 -2.58 -6.21 -18.07
CA GLN A 85 -1.14 -6.42 -17.78
C GLN A 85 -0.26 -6.20 -19.02
N ARG A 86 -0.69 -6.65 -20.20
CA ARG A 86 0.05 -6.39 -21.45
C ARG A 86 0.12 -4.91 -21.78
N ASP A 87 -1.01 -4.21 -21.65
CA ASP A 87 -1.13 -2.80 -22.02
C ASP A 87 -0.35 -1.88 -21.08
N LEU A 88 -0.44 -2.13 -19.77
CA LEU A 88 0.07 -1.22 -18.74
C LEU A 88 1.31 -1.72 -18.00
N GLY A 89 1.65 -3.03 -18.10
CA GLY A 89 2.82 -3.59 -17.43
C GLY A 89 4.13 -2.82 -17.71
N PRO A 90 4.41 -2.42 -18.97
CA PRO A 90 5.56 -1.58 -19.29
C PRO A 90 5.55 -0.19 -18.64
N HIS A 91 4.42 0.24 -18.12
CA HIS A 91 4.17 1.58 -17.57
C HIS A 91 4.00 1.61 -16.04
N HIS A 92 4.75 0.79 -15.32
CA HIS A 92 4.70 0.71 -13.84
C HIS A 92 3.32 0.28 -13.31
N PHE A 93 2.78 -0.76 -13.91
CA PHE A 93 1.54 -1.42 -13.46
C PHE A 93 1.74 -2.92 -13.28
N ASN A 94 1.10 -3.52 -12.29
CA ASN A 94 1.09 -4.96 -12.09
C ASN A 94 -0.30 -5.46 -11.67
N VAL A 95 -0.73 -6.58 -12.25
CA VAL A 95 -1.76 -7.42 -11.65
C VAL A 95 -1.08 -8.36 -10.66
N LEU A 96 -1.60 -8.48 -9.44
CA LEU A 96 -1.12 -9.37 -8.39
C LEU A 96 -2.23 -10.36 -8.05
N ALA A 97 -2.13 -11.60 -8.54
CA ALA A 97 -3.18 -12.60 -8.44
C ALA A 97 -2.94 -13.57 -7.28
N PHE A 98 -3.94 -13.69 -6.40
CA PHE A 98 -3.94 -14.58 -5.25
C PHE A 98 -5.06 -15.62 -5.36
N PRO A 99 -4.75 -16.88 -5.67
CA PRO A 99 -5.73 -17.96 -5.67
C PRO A 99 -6.38 -18.12 -4.30
N CYS A 100 -7.69 -18.35 -4.27
CA CYS A 100 -8.46 -18.52 -3.03
C CYS A 100 -9.59 -19.53 -3.20
N ASN A 101 -9.66 -20.51 -2.28
CA ASN A 101 -10.69 -21.55 -2.32
C ASN A 101 -11.87 -21.32 -1.35
N GLN A 102 -11.95 -20.10 -0.75
CA GLN A 102 -12.98 -19.81 0.27
C GLN A 102 -14.39 -19.58 -0.31
N PHE A 103 -14.50 -19.35 -1.62
CA PHE A 103 -15.76 -19.03 -2.27
C PHE A 103 -16.21 -20.17 -3.20
N GLY A 104 -17.18 -20.93 -2.74
CA GLY A 104 -17.75 -22.04 -3.49
C GLY A 104 -16.78 -23.19 -3.79
N GLN A 105 -15.60 -23.24 -3.13
CA GLN A 105 -14.55 -24.22 -3.39
C GLN A 105 -14.11 -24.25 -4.86
N GLN A 106 -14.09 -23.09 -5.52
CA GLN A 106 -13.81 -22.93 -6.95
C GLN A 106 -12.33 -22.77 -7.30
N GLU A 107 -11.43 -23.02 -6.35
CA GLU A 107 -9.97 -23.10 -6.56
C GLU A 107 -9.40 -24.34 -5.84
N PRO A 108 -9.87 -25.56 -6.18
CA PRO A 108 -9.52 -26.76 -5.42
C PRO A 108 -8.07 -27.22 -5.66
N ASP A 109 -7.53 -26.97 -6.82
CA ASP A 109 -6.28 -27.53 -7.33
C ASP A 109 -5.03 -27.06 -6.55
N THR A 110 -3.91 -27.73 -6.79
CA THR A 110 -2.60 -27.34 -6.25
C THR A 110 -2.08 -26.06 -6.92
N ASN A 111 -1.17 -25.35 -6.25
CA ASN A 111 -0.53 -24.15 -6.82
C ASN A 111 0.08 -24.40 -8.21
N LYS A 112 0.67 -25.59 -8.44
CA LYS A 112 1.26 -25.95 -9.72
C LYS A 112 0.20 -26.11 -10.83
N GLU A 113 -0.92 -26.71 -10.51
CA GLU A 113 -2.03 -26.88 -11.45
C GLU A 113 -2.70 -25.55 -11.76
N ILE A 114 -2.91 -24.71 -10.75
CA ILE A 114 -3.42 -23.34 -10.90
C ILE A 114 -2.49 -22.50 -11.80
N GLU A 115 -1.17 -22.54 -11.58
CA GLU A 115 -0.22 -21.86 -12.45
C GLU A 115 -0.29 -22.35 -13.87
N ASN A 116 -0.35 -23.67 -14.06
CA ASN A 116 -0.46 -24.28 -15.38
C ASN A 116 -1.74 -23.89 -16.10
N PHE A 117 -2.89 -23.94 -15.41
CA PHE A 117 -4.17 -23.51 -15.94
C PHE A 117 -4.13 -22.06 -16.41
N ALA A 118 -3.74 -21.13 -15.53
CA ALA A 118 -3.70 -19.72 -15.85
C ALA A 118 -2.76 -19.40 -17.03
N ARG A 119 -1.56 -20.00 -17.05
CA ARG A 119 -0.58 -19.76 -18.12
C ARG A 119 -0.97 -20.42 -19.44
N LYS A 120 -1.45 -21.64 -19.44
CA LYS A 120 -1.77 -22.38 -20.68
C LYS A 120 -3.08 -21.89 -21.30
N THR A 121 -4.09 -21.58 -20.48
CA THR A 121 -5.43 -21.21 -20.97
C THR A 121 -5.49 -19.73 -21.34
N TYR A 122 -4.88 -18.85 -20.53
CA TYR A 122 -5.01 -17.40 -20.67
C TYR A 122 -3.71 -16.69 -21.02
N GLY A 123 -2.57 -17.40 -21.09
CA GLY A 123 -1.27 -16.79 -21.36
C GLY A 123 -0.81 -15.83 -20.26
N VAL A 124 -1.20 -16.08 -19.01
CA VAL A 124 -0.93 -15.19 -17.87
C VAL A 124 0.56 -14.90 -17.73
N SER A 125 0.90 -13.62 -17.77
CA SER A 125 2.27 -13.12 -17.56
C SER A 125 2.44 -12.36 -16.23
N PHE A 126 1.36 -11.97 -15.59
CA PHE A 126 1.40 -11.27 -14.31
C PHE A 126 1.79 -12.19 -13.14
N PRO A 127 2.30 -11.61 -12.03
CA PRO A 127 2.62 -12.33 -10.81
C PRO A 127 1.45 -13.10 -10.22
N MET A 128 1.68 -14.38 -9.92
CA MET A 128 0.76 -15.23 -9.18
C MET A 128 1.39 -15.67 -7.87
N PHE A 129 0.57 -15.72 -6.83
CA PHE A 129 0.98 -16.12 -5.49
C PHE A 129 0.37 -17.45 -5.08
N SER A 130 0.88 -18.07 -4.01
CA SER A 130 0.33 -19.30 -3.46
C SER A 130 -1.10 -19.08 -3.00
N LYS A 131 -1.92 -20.12 -3.09
CA LYS A 131 -3.30 -20.13 -2.62
C LYS A 131 -3.37 -19.76 -1.13
N ILE A 132 -4.24 -18.81 -0.78
CA ILE A 132 -4.38 -18.26 0.56
C ILE A 132 -5.86 -18.12 0.96
N ALA A 133 -6.09 -17.92 2.26
CA ALA A 133 -7.33 -17.35 2.75
C ALA A 133 -7.28 -15.81 2.63
N VAL A 134 -8.34 -15.21 2.12
CA VAL A 134 -8.45 -13.76 1.89
C VAL A 134 -9.40 -13.07 2.86
N ARG A 135 -10.19 -13.83 3.64
CA ARG A 135 -11.11 -13.29 4.64
C ARG A 135 -11.15 -14.12 5.92
N GLY A 136 -11.77 -13.55 6.96
CA GLY A 136 -11.90 -14.18 8.27
C GLY A 136 -10.60 -14.15 9.08
N THR A 137 -10.58 -14.84 10.22
CA THR A 137 -9.46 -14.84 11.18
C THR A 137 -8.16 -15.37 10.60
N GLY A 138 -8.25 -16.34 9.66
CA GLY A 138 -7.11 -16.95 8.96
C GLY A 138 -6.64 -16.19 7.72
N ALA A 139 -7.19 -15.02 7.43
CA ALA A 139 -6.80 -14.25 6.25
C ALA A 139 -5.31 -13.89 6.26
N ASN A 140 -4.71 -13.92 5.07
CA ASN A 140 -3.34 -13.48 4.87
C ASN A 140 -3.17 -12.01 5.32
N ALA A 141 -2.05 -11.68 5.95
CA ALA A 141 -1.81 -10.35 6.53
C ALA A 141 -1.93 -9.21 5.48
N ALA A 142 -1.50 -9.44 4.23
CA ALA A 142 -1.66 -8.45 3.16
C ALA A 142 -3.16 -8.21 2.83
N PHE A 143 -3.99 -9.26 2.85
CA PHE A 143 -5.44 -9.10 2.65
C PHE A 143 -6.15 -8.47 3.84
N LYS A 144 -5.71 -8.74 5.08
CA LYS A 144 -6.22 -8.02 6.26
C LYS A 144 -5.99 -6.51 6.10
N TYR A 145 -4.80 -6.12 5.69
CA TYR A 145 -4.50 -4.72 5.40
C TYR A 145 -5.39 -4.12 4.30
N LEU A 146 -5.64 -4.85 3.19
CA LEU A 146 -6.52 -4.39 2.11
C LEU A 146 -7.94 -4.15 2.61
N ILE A 147 -8.48 -5.09 3.40
CA ILE A 147 -9.81 -5.00 4.01
C ILE A 147 -9.89 -3.83 4.99
N GLU A 148 -8.95 -3.73 5.92
CA GLU A 148 -8.92 -2.65 6.92
C GLU A 148 -8.77 -1.27 6.28
N SER A 149 -7.96 -1.15 5.23
CA SER A 149 -7.70 0.12 4.54
C SER A 149 -8.85 0.57 3.64
N SER A 150 -9.61 -0.37 3.06
CA SER A 150 -10.74 -0.05 2.17
C SER A 150 -12.10 -0.03 2.88
N GLY A 151 -12.21 -0.74 4.00
CA GLY A 151 -13.49 -1.04 4.64
C GLY A 151 -14.30 -2.14 3.93
N GLU A 152 -13.73 -2.79 2.91
CA GLU A 152 -14.41 -3.75 2.02
C GLU A 152 -13.80 -5.13 2.12
N GLU A 153 -14.56 -6.14 2.55
CA GLU A 153 -14.13 -7.54 2.63
C GLU A 153 -14.60 -8.32 1.40
N PRO A 154 -13.75 -9.20 0.80
CA PRO A 154 -14.16 -10.02 -0.34
C PRO A 154 -15.34 -10.92 0.02
N THR A 155 -16.40 -10.86 -0.76
CA THR A 155 -17.60 -11.72 -0.63
C THR A 155 -17.63 -12.83 -1.66
N TRP A 156 -16.83 -12.71 -2.73
CA TRP A 156 -16.72 -13.70 -3.80
C TRP A 156 -15.36 -13.72 -4.47
N ASN A 157 -15.13 -14.63 -5.43
CA ASN A 157 -13.95 -14.65 -6.30
C ASN A 157 -13.87 -13.40 -7.16
N PHE A 158 -12.68 -13.01 -7.59
CA PHE A 158 -12.38 -11.83 -8.44
C PHE A 158 -12.76 -10.48 -7.82
N TRP A 159 -12.67 -10.37 -6.50
CA TRP A 159 -12.64 -9.08 -5.81
C TRP A 159 -11.35 -8.36 -6.15
N LYS A 160 -11.41 -7.07 -6.32
CA LYS A 160 -10.29 -6.27 -6.83
C LYS A 160 -9.97 -5.12 -5.88
N TYR A 161 -8.69 -4.96 -5.54
CA TYR A 161 -8.18 -3.80 -4.80
C TYR A 161 -7.14 -3.07 -5.63
N LEU A 162 -7.26 -1.76 -5.76
CA LEU A 162 -6.30 -0.90 -6.43
C LEU A 162 -5.38 -0.25 -5.41
N VAL A 163 -4.09 -0.50 -5.55
CA VAL A 163 -3.05 0.02 -4.67
C VAL A 163 -2.19 1.02 -5.42
N ALA A 164 -2.08 2.21 -4.84
CA ALA A 164 -1.26 3.29 -5.39
C ALA A 164 0.25 3.01 -5.20
N PRO A 165 1.14 3.74 -5.89
CA PRO A 165 2.59 3.55 -5.81
C PRO A 165 3.19 3.65 -4.40
N ASN A 166 2.55 4.37 -3.51
CA ASN A 166 2.93 4.52 -2.11
C ASN A 166 2.41 3.40 -1.19
N GLY A 167 1.71 2.40 -1.75
CA GLY A 167 1.17 1.26 -0.99
C GLY A 167 -0.20 1.50 -0.34
N LYS A 168 -0.84 2.65 -0.55
CA LYS A 168 -2.18 2.94 -0.04
C LYS A 168 -3.24 2.37 -0.97
N VAL A 169 -4.32 1.83 -0.39
CA VAL A 169 -5.48 1.35 -1.14
C VAL A 169 -6.30 2.56 -1.59
N VAL A 170 -6.61 2.63 -2.88
CA VAL A 170 -7.33 3.76 -3.50
C VAL A 170 -8.63 3.35 -4.19
N GLY A 171 -8.97 2.08 -4.13
CA GLY A 171 -10.24 1.55 -4.62
C GLY A 171 -10.39 0.07 -4.32
N ALA A 172 -11.65 -0.35 -4.17
CA ALA A 172 -12.04 -1.75 -4.01
C ALA A 172 -13.34 -1.99 -4.80
N TRP A 173 -13.48 -3.14 -5.42
CA TRP A 173 -14.64 -3.51 -6.25
C TRP A 173 -14.92 -5.00 -6.16
N ASP A 174 -16.19 -5.34 -6.13
CA ASP A 174 -16.64 -6.74 -6.15
C ASP A 174 -16.48 -7.40 -7.53
N SER A 175 -16.92 -8.65 -7.62
CA SER A 175 -16.81 -9.49 -8.83
C SER A 175 -17.66 -8.98 -9.99
N THR A 176 -18.75 -8.25 -9.72
CA THR A 176 -19.69 -7.79 -10.74
C THR A 176 -19.16 -6.61 -11.54
N VAL A 177 -18.26 -5.81 -10.92
CA VAL A 177 -17.58 -4.71 -11.59
C VAL A 177 -16.47 -5.26 -12.49
N SER A 178 -16.59 -5.03 -13.79
CA SER A 178 -15.63 -5.51 -14.79
C SER A 178 -14.29 -4.79 -14.68
N VAL A 179 -13.24 -5.42 -15.22
CA VAL A 179 -11.91 -4.78 -15.33
C VAL A 179 -11.98 -3.54 -16.23
N GLU A 180 -12.81 -3.56 -17.25
CA GLU A 180 -12.97 -2.43 -18.17
C GLU A 180 -13.58 -1.19 -17.48
N GLU A 181 -14.52 -1.39 -16.55
CA GLU A 181 -15.10 -0.29 -15.78
C GLU A 181 -14.09 0.41 -14.87
N ILE A 182 -13.11 -0.31 -14.33
CA ILE A 182 -12.06 0.26 -13.47
C ILE A 182 -10.84 0.75 -14.25
N ARG A 183 -10.70 0.37 -15.53
CA ARG A 183 -9.58 0.76 -16.41
C ARG A 183 -9.31 2.27 -16.43
N PRO A 184 -10.30 3.18 -16.55
CA PRO A 184 -10.05 4.63 -16.56
C PRO A 184 -9.33 5.11 -15.29
N LYS A 185 -9.72 4.60 -14.12
CA LYS A 185 -9.08 4.97 -12.85
C LYS A 185 -7.64 4.47 -12.76
N ILE A 186 -7.37 3.27 -13.29
CA ILE A 186 -6.01 2.73 -13.37
C ILE A 186 -5.15 3.59 -14.30
N HIS A 187 -5.66 3.94 -15.49
CA HIS A 187 -4.97 4.81 -16.43
C HIS A 187 -4.64 6.19 -15.85
N GLU A 188 -5.56 6.78 -15.09
CA GLU A 188 -5.32 8.06 -14.40
C GLU A 188 -4.11 7.96 -13.44
N LEU A 189 -4.05 6.90 -12.62
CA LEU A 189 -2.95 6.72 -11.66
C LEU A 189 -1.61 6.45 -12.37
N VAL A 190 -1.62 5.60 -13.38
CA VAL A 190 -0.42 5.31 -14.19
C VAL A 190 0.05 6.55 -14.93
N GLY A 191 -0.88 7.33 -15.49
CA GLY A 191 -0.59 8.60 -16.17
C GLY A 191 0.08 9.62 -15.24
N LYS A 192 -0.41 9.77 -14.03
CA LYS A 192 0.20 10.64 -13.00
C LYS A 192 1.64 10.24 -12.67
N LEU A 193 1.93 8.92 -12.61
CA LEU A 193 3.29 8.42 -12.41
C LEU A 193 4.24 8.81 -13.55
N ILE A 194 3.78 8.69 -14.79
CA ILE A 194 4.58 9.00 -15.99
C ILE A 194 4.88 10.49 -16.05
N LEU A 195 3.89 11.33 -15.76
CA LEU A 195 4.03 12.80 -15.78
C LEU A 195 4.96 13.27 -14.63
N GLY A 196 4.73 12.82 -13.39
CA GLY A 196 5.57 13.20 -12.25
C GLY A 196 7.05 12.84 -12.43
N LYS A 197 7.36 11.71 -13.07
CA LYS A 197 8.75 11.34 -13.40
C LYS A 197 9.40 12.21 -14.49
N LYS A 198 8.61 12.85 -15.34
CA LYS A 198 9.15 13.78 -16.37
C LYS A 198 9.54 15.13 -15.77
N ASP A 199 8.88 15.53 -14.68
CA ASP A 199 9.15 16.81 -14.02
C ASP A 199 10.37 16.74 -13.09
N GLU A 200 10.89 15.51 -12.82
CA GLU A 200 12.09 15.26 -11.98
C GLU A 200 13.39 15.08 -12.81
N LEU A 201 13.32 15.12 -14.16
CA LEU A 201 14.46 15.00 -15.09
C LEU A 201 14.83 16.34 -15.70
#